data_56eafc0c88df525c8a0a5f6a3fbd78bc
#
_entry.id   56eafc0c88df525c8a0a5f6a3fbd78bc
#
_cell.length_a   1.000
_cell.length_b   1.000
_cell.length_c   1.000
_cell.angle_alpha   90.00
_cell.angle_beta   90.00
_cell.angle_gamma   90.00
#
_symmetry.space_group_name_H-M   'P 1'
#
loop_
_entity.id
_entity.type
_entity.pdbx_description
1 polymer ?
#
loop_
_entity_poly.entity_id
_entity_poly.type
_entity_poly.pdbx_seq_one_letter_code
_entity_poly.pdbx_strand_id
1 'polypeptide(L)'
;MRSGSSSPVDELVPGFEPESDLERALIADPELRDGLAWGKPRSGHPEGSVGAHVADLLETVDSWGETGERRAELRFLALVHDAMKYRVREWLPKVGENHHAMRARRFAERYTPDERLLATIEQHDRPYALWRKLRRTGRLDERGIQRMLDRIPDRDLFVRFVELDGSTEGKNPEPVEWLKRELAGR
;
A
#
# COMPACT_ATOMS: atom_id res chain seq x y z
N MET A 1 17.71 -9.18 33.28
CA MET A 1 16.54 -8.42 32.80
C MET A 1 17.07 -7.33 31.87
N ARG A 2 16.93 -7.49 30.54
CA ARG A 2 17.22 -6.42 29.57
C ARG A 2 15.95 -5.61 29.43
N SER A 3 15.90 -4.40 29.99
CA SER A 3 14.88 -3.41 29.67
C SER A 3 15.14 -2.95 28.24
N GLY A 4 14.43 -3.56 27.28
CA GLY A 4 14.42 -3.09 25.90
C GLY A 4 13.71 -1.75 25.86
N SER A 5 14.47 -0.68 25.71
CA SER A 5 13.94 0.60 25.25
C SER A 5 13.50 0.39 23.81
N SER A 6 12.19 0.34 23.55
CA SER A 6 11.70 0.35 22.18
C SER A 6 12.19 1.61 21.48
N SER A 7 12.66 1.46 20.25
CA SER A 7 13.09 2.63 19.48
C SER A 7 11.85 3.47 19.12
N PRO A 8 11.97 4.80 18.89
CA PRO A 8 10.85 5.62 18.42
C PRO A 8 10.22 5.14 17.10
N VAL A 9 10.92 4.28 16.38
CA VAL A 9 10.45 3.63 15.13
C VAL A 9 9.58 2.42 15.45
N ASP A 10 9.96 1.63 16.46
CA ASP A 10 9.23 0.47 16.93
C ASP A 10 7.82 0.84 17.47
N GLU A 11 7.68 2.06 17.99
CA GLU A 11 6.37 2.61 18.38
C GLU A 11 5.47 2.94 17.18
N LEU A 12 6.05 3.25 16.00
CA LEU A 12 5.31 3.59 14.80
C LEU A 12 4.97 2.35 13.97
N VAL A 13 5.95 1.47 13.76
CA VAL A 13 5.84 0.23 12.99
C VAL A 13 6.42 -0.89 13.85
N PRO A 14 5.60 -1.61 14.61
CA PRO A 14 6.06 -2.66 15.51
C PRO A 14 6.95 -3.70 14.81
N GLY A 15 8.11 -3.98 15.39
CA GLY A 15 9.07 -4.96 14.87
C GLY A 15 9.82 -4.55 13.60
N PHE A 16 9.68 -3.30 13.15
CA PHE A 16 10.35 -2.85 11.93
C PHE A 16 11.84 -2.56 12.17
N GLU A 17 12.67 -3.23 11.38
CA GLU A 17 14.09 -2.93 11.26
C GLU A 17 14.41 -2.55 9.81
N PRO A 18 15.02 -1.36 9.56
CA PRO A 18 15.39 -0.94 8.22
C PRO A 18 16.47 -1.84 7.62
N GLU A 19 16.22 -2.39 6.43
CA GLU A 19 17.17 -3.25 5.70
C GLU A 19 18.05 -2.46 4.70
N SER A 20 17.69 -1.21 4.40
CA SER A 20 18.40 -0.38 3.41
C SER A 20 18.55 1.07 3.87
N ASP A 21 19.47 1.82 3.23
CA ASP A 21 19.60 3.26 3.44
C ASP A 21 18.33 4.01 3.03
N LEU A 22 17.63 3.53 2.01
CA LEU A 22 16.35 4.08 1.56
C LEU A 22 15.30 3.97 2.67
N GLU A 23 15.16 2.80 3.30
CA GLU A 23 14.22 2.61 4.41
C GLU A 23 14.60 3.47 5.62
N ARG A 24 15.90 3.61 5.92
CA ARG A 24 16.38 4.52 6.97
C ARG A 24 16.02 5.97 6.67
N ALA A 25 16.19 6.41 5.42
CA ALA A 25 15.82 7.76 5.01
C ALA A 25 14.30 7.99 5.08
N LEU A 26 13.50 7.02 4.65
CA LEU A 26 12.04 7.07 4.73
C LEU A 26 11.55 7.22 6.16
N ILE A 27 11.99 6.35 7.08
CA ILE A 27 11.52 6.36 8.48
C ILE A 27 12.04 7.57 9.27
N ALA A 28 13.06 8.25 8.78
CA ALA A 28 13.53 9.52 9.33
C ALA A 28 12.69 10.72 8.90
N ASP A 29 11.90 10.59 7.80
CA ASP A 29 11.07 11.69 7.27
C ASP A 29 9.88 11.97 8.21
N PRO A 30 9.72 13.19 8.73
CA PRO A 30 8.62 13.55 9.62
C PRO A 30 7.24 13.35 8.98
N GLU A 31 7.12 13.60 7.67
CA GLU A 31 5.86 13.47 6.94
C GLU A 31 5.41 12.00 6.85
N LEU A 32 6.36 11.07 6.63
CA LEU A 32 6.06 9.64 6.68
C LEU A 32 5.65 9.22 8.10
N ARG A 33 6.37 9.68 9.11
CA ARG A 33 6.10 9.35 10.52
C ARG A 33 4.70 9.79 10.95
N ASP A 34 4.30 11.00 10.58
CA ASP A 34 2.94 11.50 10.83
C ASP A 34 1.89 10.58 10.18
N GLY A 35 2.17 10.14 8.95
CA GLY A 35 1.31 9.23 8.23
C GLY A 35 1.21 7.84 8.85
N LEU A 36 2.32 7.27 9.28
CA LEU A 36 2.36 5.97 9.96
C LEU A 36 1.62 6.00 11.30
N ALA A 37 1.72 7.10 12.05
CA ALA A 37 1.00 7.29 13.31
C ALA A 37 -0.51 7.46 13.12
N TRP A 38 -0.97 7.80 11.90
CA TRP A 38 -2.37 8.10 11.63
C TRP A 38 -3.24 6.84 11.56
N GLY A 39 -4.45 6.97 12.06
CA GLY A 39 -5.49 5.94 11.96
C GLY A 39 -6.01 5.52 13.33
N LYS A 40 -7.16 4.85 13.31
CA LYS A 40 -7.80 4.25 14.49
C LYS A 40 -8.46 2.94 14.07
N PRO A 41 -8.60 1.97 14.98
CA PRO A 41 -9.30 0.72 14.70
C PRO A 41 -10.70 0.95 14.13
N ARG A 42 -11.04 0.25 13.05
CA ARG A 42 -12.35 0.28 12.39
C ARG A 42 -12.58 -1.01 11.61
N SER A 43 -13.82 -1.23 11.15
CA SER A 43 -14.15 -2.39 10.30
C SER A 43 -13.26 -2.43 9.06
N GLY A 44 -12.65 -3.59 8.78
CA GLY A 44 -11.68 -3.81 7.72
C GLY A 44 -10.26 -3.29 7.99
N HIS A 45 -10.05 -2.65 9.16
CA HIS A 45 -8.76 -2.17 9.66
C HIS A 45 -8.70 -2.29 11.18
N PRO A 46 -8.73 -3.51 11.74
CA PRO A 46 -8.69 -3.74 13.19
C PRO A 46 -7.35 -3.31 13.80
N GLU A 47 -6.27 -3.34 13.03
CA GLU A 47 -4.92 -2.93 13.39
C GLU A 47 -4.82 -1.46 13.81
N GLY A 48 -5.68 -0.62 13.25
CA GLY A 48 -5.86 0.79 13.64
C GLY A 48 -4.97 1.76 12.88
N SER A 49 -3.70 1.93 13.26
CA SER A 49 -2.78 2.88 12.60
C SER A 49 -2.25 2.34 11.27
N VAL A 50 -1.82 3.26 10.39
CA VAL A 50 -1.13 2.86 9.15
C VAL A 50 0.15 2.10 9.46
N GLY A 51 0.88 2.51 10.51
CA GLY A 51 2.11 1.82 10.90
C GLY A 51 1.89 0.38 11.38
N ALA A 52 0.80 0.11 12.11
CA ALA A 52 0.43 -1.26 12.48
C ALA A 52 0.09 -2.09 11.23
N HIS A 53 -0.69 -1.53 10.29
CA HIS A 53 -0.94 -2.16 9.00
C HIS A 53 0.36 -2.47 8.23
N VAL A 54 1.30 -1.51 8.20
CA VAL A 54 2.62 -1.73 7.57
C VAL A 54 3.36 -2.90 8.24
N ALA A 55 3.32 -3.02 9.58
CA ALA A 55 3.94 -4.13 10.28
C ALA A 55 3.38 -5.48 9.83
N ASP A 56 2.04 -5.61 9.71
CA ASP A 56 1.37 -6.81 9.20
C ASP A 56 1.81 -7.16 7.76
N LEU A 57 1.97 -6.13 6.91
CA LEU A 57 2.46 -6.33 5.53
C LEU A 57 3.92 -6.83 5.52
N LEU A 58 4.78 -6.27 6.34
CA LEU A 58 6.20 -6.66 6.42
C LEU A 58 6.35 -8.10 6.96
N GLU A 59 5.56 -8.49 7.97
CA GLU A 59 5.49 -9.87 8.45
C GLU A 59 5.04 -10.82 7.33
N THR A 60 4.07 -10.41 6.51
CA THR A 60 3.62 -11.19 5.36
C THR A 60 4.73 -11.32 4.31
N VAL A 61 5.49 -10.25 4.00
CA VAL A 61 6.65 -10.30 3.09
C VAL A 61 7.68 -11.31 3.59
N ASP A 62 7.94 -11.33 4.91
CA ASP A 62 8.83 -12.30 5.54
C ASP A 62 8.31 -13.74 5.40
N SER A 63 7.03 -13.96 5.68
CA SER A 63 6.38 -15.27 5.58
C SER A 63 6.36 -15.82 4.16
N TRP A 64 6.32 -14.95 3.15
CA TRP A 64 6.38 -15.32 1.75
C TRP A 64 7.80 -15.71 1.29
N GLY A 65 8.81 -15.43 2.10
CA GLY A 65 10.21 -15.71 1.77
C GLY A 65 10.75 -14.85 0.63
N GLU A 66 10.18 -13.66 0.43
CA GLU A 66 10.64 -12.72 -0.59
C GLU A 66 12.08 -12.28 -0.32
N THR A 67 12.90 -12.26 -1.38
CA THR A 67 14.33 -11.93 -1.28
C THR A 67 14.75 -10.93 -2.36
N GLY A 68 15.95 -10.36 -2.22
CA GLY A 68 16.57 -9.49 -3.24
C GLY A 68 15.73 -8.26 -3.58
N GLU A 69 15.67 -7.93 -4.86
CA GLU A 69 14.99 -6.74 -5.37
C GLU A 69 13.49 -6.76 -5.04
N ARG A 70 12.81 -7.89 -5.24
CA ARG A 70 11.36 -8.02 -4.98
C ARG A 70 11.02 -7.74 -3.52
N ARG A 71 11.85 -8.23 -2.58
CA ARG A 71 11.71 -7.91 -1.16
C ARG A 71 11.81 -6.41 -0.91
N ALA A 72 12.83 -5.76 -1.44
CA ALA A 72 13.05 -4.32 -1.26
C ALA A 72 11.89 -3.49 -1.85
N GLU A 73 11.39 -3.86 -3.03
CA GLU A 73 10.24 -3.23 -3.68
C GLU A 73 8.97 -3.33 -2.83
N LEU A 74 8.63 -4.53 -2.35
CA LEU A 74 7.43 -4.76 -1.54
C LEU A 74 7.50 -4.03 -0.20
N ARG A 75 8.67 -4.00 0.46
CA ARG A 75 8.88 -3.27 1.71
C ARG A 75 8.74 -1.76 1.50
N PHE A 76 9.32 -1.21 0.42
CA PHE A 76 9.14 0.19 0.06
C PHE A 76 7.66 0.54 -0.16
N LEU A 77 6.95 -0.27 -0.95
CA LEU A 77 5.52 -0.10 -1.21
C LEU A 77 4.70 -0.17 0.08
N ALA A 78 4.99 -1.13 0.95
CA ALA A 78 4.31 -1.27 2.25
C ALA A 78 4.45 0.00 3.09
N LEU A 79 5.65 0.57 3.20
CA LEU A 79 5.91 1.77 3.99
C LEU A 79 5.17 3.01 3.49
N VAL A 80 4.96 3.13 2.17
CA VAL A 80 4.57 4.41 1.56
C VAL A 80 3.12 4.46 1.09
N HIS A 81 2.53 3.36 0.58
CA HIS A 81 1.27 3.38 -0.18
C HIS A 81 0.12 4.10 0.51
N ASP A 82 -0.01 3.95 1.81
CA ASP A 82 -1.10 4.47 2.62
C ASP A 82 -0.69 5.63 3.56
N ALA A 83 0.60 5.95 3.64
CA ALA A 83 1.13 6.91 4.60
C ALA A 83 0.58 8.33 4.43
N MET A 84 0.04 8.68 3.25
CA MET A 84 -0.51 10.01 2.99
C MET A 84 -2.03 10.11 3.20
N LYS A 85 -2.68 9.11 3.81
CA LYS A 85 -4.12 9.14 4.14
C LYS A 85 -4.50 10.33 5.02
N TYR A 86 -3.66 10.70 5.99
CA TYR A 86 -3.92 11.80 6.90
C TYR A 86 -4.00 13.18 6.22
N ARG A 87 -3.44 13.32 5.01
CA ARG A 87 -3.47 14.55 4.23
C ARG A 87 -4.69 14.71 3.33
N VAL A 88 -5.55 13.69 3.25
CA VAL A 88 -6.78 13.77 2.46
C VAL A 88 -7.73 14.76 3.10
N ARG A 89 -8.18 15.73 2.32
CA ARG A 89 -9.15 16.73 2.77
C ARG A 89 -10.55 16.15 2.67
N GLU A 90 -11.19 15.90 3.83
CA GLU A 90 -12.49 15.22 3.91
C GLU A 90 -13.64 15.98 3.23
N TRP A 91 -13.54 17.32 3.14
CA TRP A 91 -14.56 18.19 2.53
C TRP A 91 -14.42 18.34 1.01
N LEU A 92 -13.41 17.73 0.38
CA LEU A 92 -13.20 17.72 -1.06
C LEU A 92 -13.41 16.32 -1.63
N PRO A 93 -13.79 16.20 -2.92
CA PRO A 93 -13.82 14.91 -3.59
C PRO A 93 -12.47 14.18 -3.46
N LYS A 94 -12.50 12.91 -3.07
CA LYS A 94 -11.30 12.07 -2.89
C LYS A 94 -10.82 11.50 -4.24
N VAL A 95 -10.46 12.42 -5.16
CA VAL A 95 -9.99 12.10 -6.52
C VAL A 95 -8.79 12.98 -6.88
N GLY A 96 -8.00 12.56 -7.88
CA GLY A 96 -6.82 13.29 -8.34
C GLY A 96 -5.86 13.61 -7.20
N GLU A 97 -5.40 14.85 -7.10
CA GLU A 97 -4.46 15.32 -6.07
C GLU A 97 -5.01 15.21 -4.62
N ASN A 98 -6.32 15.02 -4.42
CA ASN A 98 -6.88 14.77 -3.09
C ASN A 98 -7.08 13.28 -2.80
N HIS A 99 -6.67 12.38 -3.67
CA HIS A 99 -6.66 10.95 -3.42
C HIS A 99 -5.40 10.53 -2.65
N HIS A 100 -5.53 9.69 -1.62
CA HIS A 100 -4.38 9.28 -0.80
C HIS A 100 -3.27 8.62 -1.62
N ALA A 101 -3.62 7.77 -2.58
CA ALA A 101 -2.65 7.09 -3.44
C ALA A 101 -1.85 8.06 -4.33
N MET A 102 -2.50 9.11 -4.87
CA MET A 102 -1.79 10.15 -5.59
C MET A 102 -0.84 10.95 -4.67
N ARG A 103 -1.28 11.26 -3.47
CA ARG A 103 -0.43 11.93 -2.46
C ARG A 103 0.75 11.07 -2.06
N ALA A 104 0.54 9.77 -1.88
CA ALA A 104 1.60 8.80 -1.58
C ALA A 104 2.60 8.71 -2.75
N ARG A 105 2.12 8.68 -4.00
CA ARG A 105 2.98 8.76 -5.18
C ARG A 105 3.85 10.04 -5.18
N ARG A 106 3.25 11.22 -4.95
CA ARG A 106 4.00 12.50 -4.87
C ARG A 106 5.04 12.51 -3.75
N PHE A 107 4.72 11.88 -2.63
CA PHE A 107 5.70 11.67 -1.57
C PHE A 107 6.85 10.75 -2.04
N ALA A 108 6.52 9.60 -2.66
CA ALA A 108 7.48 8.61 -3.12
C ALA A 108 8.45 9.13 -4.19
N GLU A 109 8.00 10.05 -5.07
CA GLU A 109 8.81 10.69 -6.12
C GLU A 109 10.06 11.40 -5.58
N ARG A 110 10.10 11.74 -4.28
CA ARG A 110 11.28 12.31 -3.62
C ARG A 110 12.37 11.27 -3.33
N TYR A 111 12.02 9.99 -3.35
CA TYR A 111 12.87 8.87 -2.94
C TYR A 111 13.24 7.94 -4.11
N THR A 112 12.42 7.88 -5.14
CA THR A 112 12.67 7.03 -6.30
C THR A 112 12.08 7.62 -7.58
N PRO A 113 12.78 7.50 -8.72
CA PRO A 113 12.24 7.79 -10.05
C PRO A 113 11.60 6.55 -10.69
N ASP A 114 11.55 5.38 -10.01
CA ASP A 114 11.08 4.13 -10.59
C ASP A 114 9.56 4.13 -10.78
N GLU A 115 9.13 4.27 -12.05
CA GLU A 115 7.73 4.27 -12.43
C GLU A 115 6.99 2.96 -12.10
N ARG A 116 7.67 1.84 -11.97
CA ARG A 116 7.05 0.58 -11.55
C ARG A 116 6.50 0.70 -10.13
N LEU A 117 7.29 1.27 -9.23
CA LEU A 117 6.91 1.54 -7.84
C LEU A 117 5.87 2.65 -7.75
N LEU A 118 6.11 3.78 -8.43
CA LEU A 118 5.24 4.95 -8.39
C LEU A 118 3.84 4.65 -8.93
N ALA A 119 3.74 3.91 -10.04
CA ALA A 119 2.47 3.50 -10.61
C ALA A 119 1.75 2.47 -9.72
N THR A 120 2.48 1.56 -9.08
CA THR A 120 1.90 0.62 -8.12
C THR A 120 1.28 1.36 -6.95
N ILE A 121 1.97 2.35 -6.37
CA ILE A 121 1.41 3.22 -5.31
C ILE A 121 0.15 3.93 -5.80
N GLU A 122 0.18 4.56 -6.98
CA GLU A 122 -0.95 5.32 -7.52
C GLU A 122 -2.19 4.45 -7.76
N GLN A 123 -2.01 3.21 -8.20
CA GLN A 123 -3.09 2.35 -8.67
C GLN A 123 -3.52 1.26 -7.66
N HIS A 124 -2.86 1.12 -6.50
CA HIS A 124 -3.02 -0.04 -5.61
C HIS A 124 -4.46 -0.33 -5.18
N ASP A 125 -5.27 0.70 -4.93
CA ASP A 125 -6.67 0.54 -4.49
C ASP A 125 -7.69 0.53 -5.66
N ARG A 126 -7.21 0.72 -6.90
CA ARG A 126 -8.06 0.75 -8.09
C ARG A 126 -8.80 -0.56 -8.34
N PRO A 127 -8.19 -1.75 -8.14
CA PRO A 127 -8.89 -3.03 -8.24
C PRO A 127 -10.10 -3.12 -7.32
N TYR A 128 -9.97 -2.69 -6.07
CA TYR A 128 -11.08 -2.68 -5.12
C TYR A 128 -12.22 -1.76 -5.59
N ALA A 129 -11.89 -0.57 -6.09
CA ALA A 129 -12.90 0.37 -6.59
C ALA A 129 -13.66 -0.18 -7.82
N LEU A 130 -12.95 -0.84 -8.75
CA LEU A 130 -13.54 -1.48 -9.94
C LEU A 130 -14.40 -2.68 -9.56
N TRP A 131 -13.92 -3.56 -8.69
CA TRP A 131 -14.68 -4.69 -8.17
C TRP A 131 -15.95 -4.22 -7.44
N ARG A 132 -15.86 -3.23 -6.58
CA ARG A 132 -17.03 -2.64 -5.89
C ARG A 132 -18.07 -2.09 -6.87
N LYS A 133 -17.61 -1.45 -7.95
CA LYS A 133 -18.49 -0.97 -9.03
C LYS A 133 -19.21 -2.13 -9.70
N LEU A 134 -18.49 -3.20 -10.06
CA LEU A 134 -19.06 -4.42 -10.62
C LEU A 134 -20.11 -5.02 -9.68
N ARG A 135 -19.79 -5.20 -8.40
CA ARG A 135 -20.72 -5.75 -7.39
C ARG A 135 -21.99 -4.93 -7.25
N ARG A 136 -21.88 -3.60 -7.33
CA ARG A 136 -23.02 -2.70 -7.20
C ARG A 136 -23.89 -2.63 -8.45
N THR A 137 -23.29 -2.70 -9.65
CA THR A 137 -23.99 -2.42 -10.92
C THR A 137 -24.26 -3.66 -11.77
N GLY A 138 -23.62 -4.79 -11.46
CA GLY A 138 -23.61 -6.00 -12.29
C GLY A 138 -22.88 -5.82 -13.64
N ARG A 139 -22.18 -4.69 -13.85
CA ARG A 139 -21.52 -4.38 -15.13
C ARG A 139 -20.03 -4.20 -14.94
N LEU A 140 -19.25 -4.90 -15.74
CA LEU A 140 -17.80 -4.76 -15.78
C LEU A 140 -17.39 -3.42 -16.42
N ASP A 141 -16.50 -2.68 -15.76
CA ASP A 141 -15.94 -1.45 -16.30
C ASP A 141 -14.66 -1.74 -17.10
N GLU A 142 -14.83 -2.30 -18.31
CA GLU A 142 -13.73 -2.65 -19.20
C GLU A 142 -12.78 -1.46 -19.45
N ARG A 143 -13.35 -0.27 -19.69
CA ARG A 143 -12.54 0.95 -19.91
C ARG A 143 -11.78 1.35 -18.65
N GLY A 144 -12.35 1.14 -17.46
CA GLY A 144 -11.70 1.40 -16.19
C GLY A 144 -10.52 0.47 -15.94
N ILE A 145 -10.71 -0.83 -16.24
CA ILE A 145 -9.66 -1.85 -16.18
C ILE A 145 -8.53 -1.49 -17.15
N GLN A 146 -8.87 -1.22 -18.42
CA GLN A 146 -7.85 -0.89 -19.41
C GLN A 146 -7.03 0.34 -19.02
N ARG A 147 -7.69 1.44 -18.59
CA ARG A 147 -6.96 2.64 -18.11
C ARG A 147 -6.06 2.37 -16.90
N MET A 148 -6.43 1.47 -16.01
CA MET A 148 -5.57 1.03 -14.91
C MET A 148 -4.35 0.30 -15.45
N LEU A 149 -4.57 -0.69 -16.32
CA LEU A 149 -3.49 -1.53 -16.89
C LEU A 149 -2.51 -0.73 -17.75
N ASP A 150 -2.99 0.26 -18.49
CA ASP A 150 -2.15 1.15 -19.33
C ASP A 150 -1.18 2.00 -18.50
N ARG A 151 -1.44 2.16 -17.20
CA ARG A 151 -0.61 2.94 -16.27
C ARG A 151 0.37 2.09 -15.46
N ILE A 152 0.28 0.76 -15.53
CA ILE A 152 1.08 -0.17 -14.74
C ILE A 152 2.17 -0.77 -15.63
N PRO A 153 3.44 -0.32 -15.48
CA PRO A 153 4.56 -0.86 -16.27
C PRO A 153 4.94 -2.29 -15.89
N ASP A 154 4.78 -2.64 -14.60
CA ASP A 154 5.10 -3.98 -14.05
C ASP A 154 3.85 -4.58 -13.42
N ARG A 155 3.18 -5.45 -14.17
CA ARG A 155 1.95 -6.10 -13.71
C ARG A 155 2.19 -7.13 -12.62
N ASP A 156 3.32 -7.79 -12.64
CA ASP A 156 3.65 -8.83 -11.66
C ASP A 156 3.91 -8.19 -10.29
N LEU A 157 4.69 -7.11 -10.24
CA LEU A 157 4.88 -6.32 -9.03
C LEU A 157 3.55 -5.77 -8.50
N PHE A 158 2.75 -5.20 -9.39
CA PHE A 158 1.45 -4.64 -9.02
C PHE A 158 0.51 -5.68 -8.40
N VAL A 159 0.34 -6.83 -9.06
CA VAL A 159 -0.52 -7.91 -8.54
C VAL A 159 0.01 -8.43 -7.22
N ARG A 160 1.33 -8.64 -7.13
CA ARG A 160 1.97 -9.11 -5.89
C ARG A 160 1.74 -8.14 -4.74
N PHE A 161 1.84 -6.83 -5.00
CA PHE A 161 1.57 -5.82 -3.98
C PHE A 161 0.08 -5.73 -3.60
N VAL A 162 -0.84 -5.78 -4.57
CA VAL A 162 -2.30 -5.79 -4.28
C VAL A 162 -2.68 -7.03 -3.48
N GLU A 163 -2.04 -8.18 -3.75
CA GLU A 163 -2.20 -9.40 -2.96
C GLU A 163 -1.69 -9.21 -1.53
N LEU A 164 -0.51 -8.62 -1.37
CA LEU A 164 0.08 -8.29 -0.07
C LEU A 164 -0.85 -7.37 0.73
N ASP A 165 -1.26 -6.24 0.15
CA ASP A 165 -2.17 -5.29 0.81
C ASP A 165 -3.52 -5.93 1.18
N GLY A 166 -4.02 -6.85 0.33
CA GLY A 166 -5.25 -7.58 0.56
C GLY A 166 -5.16 -8.74 1.55
N SER A 167 -3.96 -9.13 2.02
CA SER A 167 -3.75 -10.32 2.87
C SER A 167 -3.97 -10.07 4.36
N THR A 168 -4.07 -8.80 4.80
CA THR A 168 -4.19 -8.48 6.22
C THR A 168 -5.55 -8.88 6.79
N GLU A 169 -5.57 -9.15 8.11
CA GLU A 169 -6.75 -9.61 8.82
C GLU A 169 -7.96 -8.66 8.61
N GLY A 170 -9.12 -9.24 8.41
CA GLY A 170 -10.38 -8.50 8.23
C GLY A 170 -10.62 -7.95 6.82
N LYS A 171 -9.67 -8.07 5.89
CA LYS A 171 -9.89 -7.69 4.49
C LYS A 171 -10.62 -8.79 3.70
N ASN A 172 -11.46 -8.34 2.76
CA ASN A 172 -12.15 -9.25 1.84
C ASN A 172 -11.19 -9.69 0.73
N PRO A 173 -10.97 -11.00 0.50
CA PRO A 173 -10.07 -11.50 -0.55
C PRO A 173 -10.66 -11.40 -1.97
N GLU A 174 -11.98 -11.26 -2.11
CA GLU A 174 -12.65 -11.29 -3.43
C GLU A 174 -12.10 -10.27 -4.44
N PRO A 175 -11.75 -9.01 -4.07
CA PRO A 175 -11.18 -8.05 -5.02
C PRO A 175 -9.85 -8.50 -5.63
N VAL A 176 -9.00 -9.15 -4.84
CA VAL A 176 -7.70 -9.67 -5.28
C VAL A 176 -7.92 -10.85 -6.24
N GLU A 177 -8.78 -11.80 -5.86
CA GLU A 177 -9.12 -12.95 -6.70
C GLU A 177 -9.80 -12.53 -8.00
N TRP A 178 -10.65 -11.52 -7.95
CA TRP A 178 -11.25 -10.91 -9.14
C TRP A 178 -10.18 -10.31 -10.06
N LEU A 179 -9.24 -9.52 -9.52
CA LEU A 179 -8.16 -8.93 -10.30
C LEU A 179 -7.34 -10.00 -11.02
N LYS A 180 -6.94 -11.07 -10.31
CA LYS A 180 -6.17 -12.18 -10.89
C LYS A 180 -6.90 -12.84 -12.05
N ARG A 181 -8.22 -13.08 -11.93
CA ARG A 181 -9.04 -13.65 -13.03
C ARG A 181 -9.13 -12.72 -14.23
N GLU A 182 -9.33 -11.42 -14.01
CA GLU A 182 -9.41 -10.43 -15.10
C GLU A 182 -8.07 -10.34 -15.86
N LEU A 183 -6.95 -10.45 -15.18
CA LEU A 183 -5.63 -10.41 -15.82
C LEU A 183 -5.28 -11.70 -16.55
N ALA A 184 -5.71 -12.86 -16.04
CA ALA A 184 -5.48 -14.15 -16.69
C ALA A 184 -6.24 -14.29 -18.02
N GLY A 185 -7.32 -13.52 -18.23
CA GLY A 185 -8.12 -13.50 -19.44
C GLY A 185 -7.68 -12.47 -20.50
N ARG A 186 -6.59 -11.71 -20.21
CA ARG A 186 -6.09 -10.60 -21.06
C ARG A 186 -4.65 -10.84 -21.47
#